data_8dc82971ec67e2fbcf5248f9c146c028
#
_entry.id   8dc82971ec67e2fbcf5248f9c146c028
#
_cell.length_a   1.000
_cell.length_b   1.000
_cell.length_c   1.000
_cell.angle_alpha   90.00
_cell.angle_beta   90.00
_cell.angle_gamma   90.00
#
_symmetry.space_group_name_H-M   'P 1'
#
loop_
_entity.id
_entity.type
_entity.pdbx_description
1 polymer ?
#
loop_
_entity_poly.entity_id
_entity_poly.type
_entity_poly.pdbx_seq_one_letter_code
_entity_poly.pdbx_strand_id
1 'polypeptide(L)'
;MNNSMTYNKEFWDKYANDNEARYNEEFAKFTRDLATSLHCTSILEIGCGTGIDLRLFSNDFQICGVDLNENALEIAKEKIPFANFKKSSITDLPFEDSSIDFIFTHQLLNYLDDDTLDKGIAEMYRVTRKYVMNCEKFEETEKQIDENHKFRNVYKRWLNYNMRIVSNVDMHEDIDPDKSRFXXXXLAKKTINFFQF
;
A
#
# COMPACT_ATOMS: atom_id res chain seq x y z
N MET A 1 32.64 -11.59 6.83
CA MET A 1 31.92 -11.57 5.54
C MET A 1 30.48 -11.28 5.87
N ASN A 2 30.06 -10.03 5.71
CA ASN A 2 28.65 -9.67 5.92
C ASN A 2 27.83 -10.19 4.73
N ASN A 3 27.16 -11.29 4.93
CA ASN A 3 26.05 -11.66 4.04
C ASN A 3 24.90 -10.70 4.36
N SER A 4 25.01 -9.46 3.85
CA SER A 4 23.81 -8.62 3.83
C SER A 4 22.84 -9.31 2.86
N MET A 5 21.72 -9.77 3.40
CA MET A 5 20.62 -10.22 2.58
C MET A 5 20.07 -8.97 1.88
N THR A 6 20.69 -8.60 0.76
CA THR A 6 20.15 -7.52 -0.07
C THR A 6 18.85 -8.03 -0.68
N TYR A 7 17.78 -7.31 -0.42
CA TYR A 7 16.48 -7.54 -1.06
C TYR A 7 16.62 -7.09 -2.53
N ASN A 8 17.47 -7.84 -3.28
CA ASN A 8 17.76 -7.56 -4.68
C ASN A 8 16.66 -8.17 -5.59
N LYS A 9 16.83 -7.98 -6.89
CA LYS A 9 15.86 -8.49 -7.87
C LYS A 9 15.61 -9.99 -7.70
N GLU A 10 16.67 -10.79 -7.49
CA GLU A 10 16.56 -12.24 -7.34
C GLU A 10 15.71 -12.64 -6.14
N PHE A 11 15.87 -11.93 -5.01
CA PHE A 11 15.04 -12.13 -3.82
C PHE A 11 13.57 -11.87 -4.15
N TRP A 12 13.27 -10.73 -4.77
CA TRP A 12 11.88 -10.36 -5.06
C TRP A 12 11.25 -11.24 -6.15
N ASP A 13 12.04 -11.74 -7.11
CA ASP A 13 11.56 -12.71 -8.10
C ASP A 13 11.18 -14.03 -7.42
N LYS A 14 12.03 -14.51 -6.52
CA LYS A 14 11.72 -15.71 -5.73
C LYS A 14 10.48 -15.48 -4.86
N TYR A 15 10.42 -14.34 -4.17
CA TYR A 15 9.29 -13.96 -3.33
C TYR A 15 7.98 -13.99 -4.14
N ALA A 16 8.00 -13.42 -5.36
CA ALA A 16 6.83 -13.42 -6.25
C ALA A 16 6.40 -14.83 -6.65
N ASN A 17 7.36 -15.69 -6.99
CA ASN A 17 7.06 -17.08 -7.39
C ASN A 17 6.47 -17.91 -6.24
N ASP A 18 6.86 -17.63 -5.01
CA ASP A 18 6.39 -18.33 -3.80
C ASP A 18 5.11 -17.70 -3.21
N ASN A 19 4.58 -16.64 -3.84
CA ASN A 19 3.57 -15.76 -3.23
C ASN A 19 2.20 -16.43 -3.04
N GLU A 20 1.87 -17.45 -3.81
CA GLU A 20 0.60 -18.19 -3.63
C GLU A 20 0.45 -18.78 -2.21
N ALA A 21 1.57 -19.19 -1.61
CA ALA A 21 1.58 -19.72 -0.25
C ALA A 21 1.30 -18.63 0.81
N ARG A 22 1.37 -17.36 0.41
CA ARG A 22 1.14 -16.22 1.30
C ARG A 22 -0.24 -15.59 1.11
N TYR A 23 -1.04 -16.12 0.19
CA TYR A 23 -2.38 -15.58 -0.05
C TYR A 23 -3.19 -15.63 1.24
N ASN A 24 -3.64 -14.48 1.66
CA ASN A 24 -4.48 -14.33 2.84
C ASN A 24 -5.86 -13.85 2.39
N GLU A 25 -6.79 -14.80 2.28
CA GLU A 25 -8.15 -14.51 1.81
C GLU A 25 -8.89 -13.54 2.73
N GLU A 26 -8.65 -13.63 4.03
CA GLU A 26 -9.35 -12.76 5.00
C GLU A 26 -8.86 -11.30 4.88
N PHE A 27 -7.57 -11.09 4.62
CA PHE A 27 -7.05 -9.74 4.36
C PHE A 27 -7.60 -9.19 3.04
N ALA A 28 -7.61 -10.01 1.99
CA ALA A 28 -8.17 -9.60 0.69
C ALA A 28 -9.67 -9.26 0.80
N LYS A 29 -10.45 -10.05 1.56
CA LYS A 29 -11.87 -9.75 1.87
C LYS A 29 -11.99 -8.43 2.63
N PHE A 30 -11.20 -8.28 3.69
CA PHE A 30 -11.22 -7.08 4.52
C PHE A 30 -10.98 -5.83 3.66
N THR A 31 -9.95 -5.86 2.81
CA THR A 31 -9.58 -4.71 1.97
C THR A 31 -10.68 -4.36 0.98
N ARG A 32 -11.25 -5.38 0.30
CA ARG A 32 -12.39 -5.22 -0.62
C ARG A 32 -13.62 -4.65 0.10
N ASP A 33 -13.98 -5.22 1.24
CA ASP A 33 -15.19 -4.84 1.98
C ASP A 33 -15.05 -3.43 2.56
N LEU A 34 -13.85 -3.08 3.01
CA LEU A 34 -13.55 -1.72 3.46
C LEU A 34 -13.74 -0.73 2.31
N ALA A 35 -13.11 -0.98 1.15
CA ALA A 35 -13.24 -0.10 -0.02
C ALA A 35 -14.72 0.05 -0.46
N THR A 36 -15.48 -1.06 -0.43
CA THR A 36 -16.91 -1.07 -0.74
C THR A 36 -17.68 -0.20 0.24
N SER A 37 -17.46 -0.40 1.54
CA SER A 37 -18.13 0.35 2.61
C SER A 37 -17.84 1.86 2.55
N LEU A 38 -16.65 2.20 2.07
CA LEU A 38 -16.22 3.59 1.89
C LEU A 38 -16.68 4.19 0.55
N HIS A 39 -17.47 3.45 -0.23
CA HIS A 39 -17.96 3.85 -1.56
C HIS A 39 -16.82 4.31 -2.48
N CYS A 40 -15.72 3.55 -2.49
CA CYS A 40 -14.59 3.77 -3.39
C CYS A 40 -14.84 3.04 -4.71
N THR A 41 -14.43 3.64 -5.81
CA THR A 41 -14.59 3.05 -7.15
C THR A 41 -13.26 2.84 -7.86
N SER A 42 -12.21 3.54 -7.43
CA SER A 42 -10.85 3.36 -7.96
C SER A 42 -9.93 2.94 -6.83
N ILE A 43 -9.18 1.88 -7.07
CA ILE A 43 -8.34 1.19 -6.09
C ILE A 43 -6.90 1.15 -6.62
N LEU A 44 -5.94 1.45 -5.78
CA LEU A 44 -4.53 1.33 -6.11
C LEU A 44 -3.79 0.61 -4.98
N GLU A 45 -3.17 -0.52 -5.30
CA GLU A 45 -2.19 -1.14 -4.43
C GLU A 45 -0.78 -0.74 -4.88
N ILE A 46 0.02 -0.22 -3.95
CA ILE A 46 1.43 0.10 -4.18
C ILE A 46 2.27 -1.01 -3.55
N GLY A 47 3.19 -1.57 -4.33
CA GLY A 47 3.92 -2.77 -3.97
C GLY A 47 3.04 -4.02 -4.12
N CYS A 48 2.25 -4.05 -5.17
CA CYS A 48 1.18 -5.05 -5.34
C CYS A 48 1.70 -6.49 -5.58
N GLY A 49 2.99 -6.66 -5.86
CA GLY A 49 3.55 -7.96 -6.15
C GLY A 49 2.74 -8.69 -7.23
N THR A 50 2.29 -9.91 -6.93
CA THR A 50 1.48 -10.72 -7.83
C THR A 50 -0.03 -10.44 -7.73
N GLY A 51 -0.40 -9.34 -7.07
CA GLY A 51 -1.78 -8.88 -6.96
C GLY A 51 -2.66 -9.70 -6.01
N ILE A 52 -2.06 -10.42 -5.07
CA ILE A 52 -2.82 -11.36 -4.21
C ILE A 52 -3.91 -10.64 -3.39
N ASP A 53 -3.68 -9.42 -2.95
CA ASP A 53 -4.65 -8.67 -2.14
C ASP A 53 -5.74 -8.03 -3.00
N LEU A 54 -5.53 -7.95 -4.32
CA LEU A 54 -6.51 -7.41 -5.26
C LEU A 54 -7.46 -8.46 -5.84
N ARG A 55 -7.24 -9.75 -5.58
CA ARG A 55 -7.95 -10.85 -6.25
C ARG A 55 -9.47 -10.87 -6.04
N LEU A 56 -9.93 -10.36 -4.91
CA LEU A 56 -11.35 -10.42 -4.57
C LEU A 56 -12.13 -9.17 -5.01
N PHE A 57 -11.45 -8.19 -5.58
CA PHE A 57 -12.13 -7.06 -6.21
C PHE A 57 -12.73 -7.49 -7.55
N SER A 58 -13.95 -7.06 -7.83
CA SER A 58 -14.61 -7.34 -9.11
C SER A 58 -14.24 -6.26 -10.15
N ASN A 59 -14.61 -6.52 -11.41
CA ASN A 59 -14.42 -5.55 -12.49
C ASN A 59 -15.33 -4.32 -12.42
N ASP A 60 -16.16 -4.21 -11.37
CA ASP A 60 -16.90 -2.98 -11.08
C ASP A 60 -15.98 -1.87 -10.54
N PHE A 61 -14.82 -2.27 -10.03
CA PHE A 61 -13.79 -1.33 -9.56
C PHE A 61 -12.77 -1.04 -10.67
N GLN A 62 -12.27 0.19 -10.69
CA GLN A 62 -11.08 0.54 -11.47
C GLN A 62 -9.85 0.12 -10.63
N ILE A 63 -9.30 -1.04 -10.92
CA ILE A 63 -8.22 -1.63 -10.12
C ILE A 63 -6.88 -1.33 -10.78
N CYS A 64 -5.95 -0.80 -9.99
CA CYS A 64 -4.57 -0.58 -10.39
C CYS A 64 -3.63 -1.22 -9.37
N GLY A 65 -2.53 -1.75 -9.86
CA GLY A 65 -1.43 -2.19 -9.01
C GLY A 65 -0.10 -1.66 -9.57
N VAL A 66 0.78 -1.22 -8.70
CA VAL A 66 2.14 -0.84 -9.11
C VAL A 66 3.18 -1.60 -8.31
N ASP A 67 4.24 -2.01 -8.97
CA ASP A 67 5.39 -2.68 -8.36
C ASP A 67 6.64 -2.42 -9.21
N LEU A 68 7.82 -2.60 -8.65
CA LEU A 68 9.08 -2.53 -9.39
C LEU A 68 9.41 -3.87 -10.06
N ASN A 69 8.83 -4.97 -9.58
CA ASN A 69 9.12 -6.33 -10.03
C ASN A 69 8.25 -6.70 -11.23
N GLU A 70 8.84 -6.68 -12.42
CA GLU A 70 8.14 -7.01 -13.67
C GLU A 70 7.63 -8.45 -13.69
N ASN A 71 8.39 -9.40 -13.12
CA ASN A 71 7.96 -10.80 -13.03
C ASN A 71 6.67 -10.93 -12.20
N ALA A 72 6.62 -10.25 -11.06
CA ALA A 72 5.41 -10.21 -10.22
C ALA A 72 4.22 -9.62 -10.97
N LEU A 73 4.45 -8.52 -11.70
CA LEU A 73 3.38 -7.85 -12.46
C LEU A 73 2.84 -8.73 -13.61
N GLU A 74 3.68 -9.54 -14.25
CA GLU A 74 3.20 -10.47 -15.29
C GLU A 74 2.27 -11.53 -14.67
N ILE A 75 2.65 -12.07 -13.50
CA ILE A 75 1.80 -13.01 -12.76
C ILE A 75 0.46 -12.33 -12.38
N ALA A 76 0.53 -11.08 -11.89
CA ALA A 76 -0.68 -10.32 -11.52
C ALA A 76 -1.62 -10.13 -12.71
N LYS A 77 -1.09 -9.78 -13.89
CA LYS A 77 -1.88 -9.60 -15.12
C LYS A 77 -2.58 -10.90 -15.55
N GLU A 78 -1.90 -12.04 -15.37
CA GLU A 78 -2.52 -13.35 -15.68
C GLU A 78 -3.66 -13.68 -14.71
N LYS A 79 -3.49 -13.34 -13.43
CA LYS A 79 -4.47 -13.67 -12.39
C LYS A 79 -5.68 -12.73 -12.39
N ILE A 80 -5.46 -11.44 -12.71
CA ILE A 80 -6.53 -10.42 -12.68
C ILE A 80 -6.47 -9.62 -14.00
N PRO A 81 -6.90 -10.23 -15.12
CA PRO A 81 -6.69 -9.62 -16.44
C PRO A 81 -7.49 -8.35 -16.70
N PHE A 82 -8.46 -8.03 -15.86
CA PHE A 82 -9.24 -6.80 -15.97
C PHE A 82 -8.63 -5.63 -15.16
N ALA A 83 -7.57 -5.88 -14.37
CA ALA A 83 -6.89 -4.84 -13.60
C ALA A 83 -5.71 -4.25 -14.41
N ASN A 84 -5.30 -3.06 -14.04
CA ASN A 84 -4.22 -2.33 -14.71
C ASN A 84 -2.94 -2.36 -13.86
N PHE A 85 -1.98 -3.16 -14.28
CA PHE A 85 -0.71 -3.33 -13.56
C PHE A 85 0.43 -2.61 -14.30
N LYS A 86 1.16 -1.76 -13.58
CA LYS A 86 2.24 -0.92 -14.15
C LYS A 86 3.52 -1.04 -13.32
N LYS A 87 4.64 -1.07 -14.00
CA LYS A 87 5.95 -0.94 -13.33
C LYS A 87 6.14 0.52 -12.93
N SER A 88 6.25 0.78 -11.63
CA SER A 88 6.48 2.14 -11.14
C SER A 88 7.05 2.11 -9.72
N SER A 89 7.83 3.14 -9.40
CA SER A 89 8.27 3.39 -8.04
C SER A 89 7.16 4.07 -7.24
N ILE A 90 7.11 3.81 -5.94
CA ILE A 90 6.25 4.55 -5.01
C ILE A 90 6.58 6.06 -5.02
N THR A 91 7.81 6.43 -5.43
CA THR A 91 8.27 7.84 -5.48
C THR A 91 7.90 8.56 -6.78
N ASP A 92 7.25 7.87 -7.72
CA ASP A 92 6.87 8.44 -9.03
C ASP A 92 5.66 7.68 -9.57
N LEU A 93 4.50 7.91 -8.95
CA LEU A 93 3.28 7.19 -9.29
C LEU A 93 2.67 7.72 -10.60
N PRO A 94 2.36 6.85 -11.58
CA PRO A 94 1.89 7.27 -12.90
C PRO A 94 0.38 7.57 -12.91
N PHE A 95 -0.05 8.40 -11.96
CA PHE A 95 -1.45 8.81 -11.76
C PHE A 95 -1.51 10.32 -11.53
N GLU A 96 -2.62 10.91 -11.94
CA GLU A 96 -2.88 12.35 -11.73
C GLU A 96 -3.19 12.65 -10.26
N ASP A 97 -3.05 13.90 -9.88
CA ASP A 97 -3.39 14.37 -8.53
C ASP A 97 -4.85 14.06 -8.21
N SER A 98 -5.09 13.56 -7.01
CA SER A 98 -6.44 13.29 -6.50
C SER A 98 -7.28 12.42 -7.43
N SER A 99 -6.67 11.41 -8.06
CA SER A 99 -7.33 10.57 -9.07
C SER A 99 -7.84 9.23 -8.53
N ILE A 100 -7.29 8.75 -7.40
CA ILE A 100 -7.61 7.41 -6.87
C ILE A 100 -8.35 7.54 -5.53
N ASP A 101 -9.50 6.84 -5.42
CA ASP A 101 -10.33 6.87 -4.20
C ASP A 101 -9.67 6.19 -3.02
N PHE A 102 -9.06 5.01 -3.23
CA PHE A 102 -8.53 4.17 -2.16
C PHE A 102 -7.15 3.65 -2.57
N ILE A 103 -6.13 4.11 -1.86
CA ILE A 103 -4.74 3.68 -2.05
C ILE A 103 -4.36 2.83 -0.84
N PHE A 104 -3.68 1.70 -1.08
CA PHE A 104 -3.18 0.93 0.05
C PHE A 104 -1.79 0.34 -0.22
N THR A 105 -1.10 0.07 0.91
CA THR A 105 0.13 -0.70 0.96
C THR A 105 -0.02 -1.83 1.98
N HIS A 106 0.58 -2.98 1.69
CA HIS A 106 0.62 -4.12 2.59
C HIS A 106 2.05 -4.66 2.66
N GLN A 107 2.69 -4.47 3.80
CA GLN A 107 4.07 -4.89 4.06
C GLN A 107 5.07 -4.43 2.98
N LEU A 108 4.94 -3.18 2.54
CA LEU A 108 5.85 -2.53 1.60
C LEU A 108 6.77 -1.54 2.30
N LEU A 109 6.18 -0.65 3.13
CA LEU A 109 6.89 0.53 3.64
C LEU A 109 8.03 0.17 4.57
N ASN A 110 8.00 -1.02 5.14
CA ASN A 110 9.03 -1.55 6.02
C ASN A 110 10.37 -1.80 5.30
N TYR A 111 10.35 -1.93 3.97
CA TYR A 111 11.52 -2.26 3.15
C TYR A 111 12.14 -1.03 2.47
N LEU A 112 11.58 0.15 2.70
CA LEU A 112 12.04 1.39 2.09
C LEU A 112 13.05 2.10 3.00
N ASP A 113 14.03 2.79 2.43
CA ASP A 113 14.82 3.74 3.20
C ASP A 113 13.98 4.97 3.55
N ASP A 114 14.46 5.82 4.45
CA ASP A 114 13.66 6.93 4.97
C ASP A 114 13.36 7.98 3.90
N ASP A 115 14.30 8.26 2.99
CA ASP A 115 14.10 9.22 1.88
C ASP A 115 13.05 8.70 0.89
N THR A 116 13.13 7.44 0.51
CA THR A 116 12.15 6.78 -0.37
C THR A 116 10.76 6.76 0.28
N LEU A 117 10.70 6.44 1.57
CA LEU A 117 9.43 6.44 2.32
C LEU A 117 8.79 7.83 2.33
N ASP A 118 9.55 8.88 2.64
CA ASP A 118 9.00 10.23 2.72
C ASP A 118 8.50 10.70 1.34
N LYS A 119 9.24 10.42 0.28
CA LYS A 119 8.80 10.71 -1.10
C LYS A 119 7.56 9.89 -1.48
N GLY A 120 7.53 8.63 -1.09
CA GLY A 120 6.40 7.74 -1.35
C GLY A 120 5.12 8.22 -0.66
N ILE A 121 5.23 8.67 0.60
CA ILE A 121 4.09 9.24 1.32
C ILE A 121 3.59 10.51 0.62
N ALA A 122 4.52 11.37 0.15
CA ALA A 122 4.15 12.57 -0.62
C ALA A 122 3.38 12.20 -1.90
N GLU A 123 3.83 11.16 -2.62
CA GLU A 123 3.16 10.69 -3.83
C GLU A 123 1.79 10.05 -3.51
N MET A 124 1.71 9.22 -2.46
CA MET A 124 0.42 8.69 -2.01
C MET A 124 -0.55 9.82 -1.69
N TYR A 125 -0.09 10.84 -0.97
CA TYR A 125 -0.92 12.02 -0.66
C TYR A 125 -1.36 12.75 -1.93
N ARG A 126 -0.46 12.96 -2.89
CA ARG A 126 -0.76 13.64 -4.15
C ARG A 126 -1.86 12.93 -4.93
N VAL A 127 -1.74 11.62 -5.06
CA VAL A 127 -2.63 10.80 -5.90
C VAL A 127 -3.98 10.51 -5.21
N THR A 128 -4.02 10.58 -3.88
CA THR A 128 -5.23 10.22 -3.11
C THR A 128 -6.37 11.21 -3.32
N ARG A 129 -7.55 10.69 -3.63
CA ARG A 129 -8.80 11.45 -3.66
C ARG A 129 -9.62 11.32 -2.36
N LYS A 130 -9.57 10.15 -1.69
CA LYS A 130 -10.37 9.91 -0.47
C LYS A 130 -9.57 9.30 0.68
N TYR A 131 -9.04 8.08 0.49
CA TYR A 131 -8.50 7.28 1.60
C TYR A 131 -7.13 6.69 1.26
N VAL A 132 -6.30 6.61 2.29
CA VAL A 132 -5.08 5.80 2.27
C VAL A 132 -5.13 4.79 3.41
N MET A 133 -4.73 3.56 3.15
CA MET A 133 -4.55 2.49 4.13
C MET A 133 -3.11 1.99 4.05
N ASN A 134 -2.46 1.91 5.21
CA ASN A 134 -1.15 1.26 5.30
C ASN A 134 -1.27 0.11 6.30
N CYS A 135 -0.86 -1.09 5.91
CA CYS A 135 -0.79 -2.27 6.77
C CYS A 135 0.66 -2.72 6.85
N GLU A 136 1.34 -2.34 7.92
CA GLU A 136 2.80 -2.45 8.02
C GLU A 136 3.23 -2.97 9.39
N LYS A 137 4.38 -3.62 9.47
CA LYS A 137 4.98 -3.97 10.74
C LYS A 137 5.33 -2.70 11.53
N PHE A 138 4.88 -2.66 12.78
CA PHE A 138 4.89 -1.43 13.59
C PHE A 138 5.79 -1.55 14.81
N GLU A 139 6.46 -0.47 15.13
CA GLU A 139 7.07 -0.21 16.44
C GLU A 139 6.90 1.28 16.78
N GLU A 140 6.60 1.56 18.05
CA GLU A 140 6.42 2.94 18.53
C GLU A 140 7.66 3.78 18.30
N THR A 141 8.83 3.22 18.57
CA THR A 141 10.14 3.75 18.17
C THR A 141 10.68 2.87 17.05
N GLU A 142 10.82 3.43 15.85
CA GLU A 142 11.23 2.66 14.68
C GLU A 142 12.45 1.79 14.97
N LYS A 143 12.41 0.54 14.54
CA LYS A 143 13.39 -0.48 14.90
C LYS A 143 13.97 -1.13 13.66
N GLN A 144 15.29 -1.00 13.47
CA GLN A 144 16.00 -1.69 12.41
C GLN A 144 16.00 -3.19 12.71
N ILE A 145 15.52 -4.00 11.78
CA ILE A 145 15.49 -5.47 11.89
C ILE A 145 16.71 -6.06 11.17
N ASP A 146 16.97 -5.59 9.96
CA ASP A 146 18.19 -5.91 9.22
C ASP A 146 18.55 -4.73 8.31
N GLU A 147 19.50 -4.88 7.41
CA GLU A 147 20.03 -3.79 6.58
C GLU A 147 18.93 -3.06 5.78
N ASN A 148 17.91 -3.78 5.34
CA ASN A 148 16.88 -3.26 4.43
C ASN A 148 15.46 -3.42 4.96
N HIS A 149 15.29 -3.77 6.24
CA HIS A 149 13.97 -4.01 6.84
C HIS A 149 13.87 -3.32 8.19
N LYS A 150 12.87 -2.47 8.33
CA LYS A 150 12.70 -1.61 9.50
C LYS A 150 11.23 -1.59 9.91
N PHE A 151 10.93 -1.94 11.16
CA PHE A 151 9.57 -1.75 11.68
C PHE A 151 9.35 -0.26 11.90
N ARG A 152 8.22 0.24 11.47
CA ARG A 152 7.99 1.67 11.28
C ARG A 152 6.82 2.22 12.08
N ASN A 153 6.88 3.50 12.37
CA ASN A 153 5.72 4.27 12.87
C ASN A 153 5.22 5.17 11.73
N VAL A 154 4.56 4.57 10.75
CA VAL A 154 4.06 5.27 9.55
C VAL A 154 3.08 6.38 9.93
N TYR A 155 2.32 6.21 11.02
CA TYR A 155 1.42 7.23 11.54
C TYR A 155 2.12 8.59 11.71
N LYS A 156 3.33 8.60 12.27
CA LYS A 156 4.08 9.85 12.51
C LYS A 156 4.39 10.60 11.21
N ARG A 157 4.63 9.86 10.11
CA ARG A 157 4.89 10.49 8.81
C ARG A 157 3.64 11.21 8.29
N TRP A 158 2.45 10.61 8.48
CA TRP A 158 1.19 11.18 8.02
C TRP A 158 0.76 12.43 8.77
N LEU A 159 1.29 12.70 9.97
CA LEU A 159 0.98 13.93 10.72
C LEU A 159 1.40 15.20 9.99
N ASN A 160 2.31 15.10 9.01
CA ASN A 160 2.78 16.24 8.21
C ASN A 160 1.82 16.59 7.06
N TYR A 161 0.74 15.81 6.87
CA TYR A 161 -0.18 15.95 5.74
C TYR A 161 -1.59 16.28 6.25
N ASN A 162 -2.37 16.94 5.39
CA ASN A 162 -3.76 17.29 5.73
C ASN A 162 -4.67 16.04 5.60
N MET A 163 -4.39 15.06 6.45
CA MET A 163 -5.14 13.79 6.51
C MET A 163 -5.72 13.65 7.91
N ARG A 164 -6.97 13.19 7.97
CA ARG A 164 -7.59 12.81 9.23
C ARG A 164 -7.38 11.32 9.47
N ILE A 165 -6.85 10.99 10.62
CA ILE A 165 -6.67 9.57 10.98
C ILE A 165 -8.05 8.99 11.32
N VAL A 166 -8.43 7.96 10.62
CA VAL A 166 -9.70 7.23 10.82
C VAL A 166 -9.46 6.07 11.78
N SER A 167 -8.34 5.38 11.64
CA SER A 167 -7.97 4.25 12.48
C SER A 167 -6.45 4.15 12.59
N ASN A 168 -5.96 3.65 13.71
CA ASN A 168 -4.55 3.32 13.94
C ASN A 168 -4.48 2.22 15.01
N VAL A 169 -4.71 0.99 14.59
CA VAL A 169 -4.85 -0.17 15.48
C VAL A 169 -4.10 -1.37 14.92
N ASP A 170 -3.79 -2.34 15.75
CA ASP A 170 -3.25 -3.61 15.28
C ASP A 170 -4.36 -4.42 14.59
N MET A 171 -4.05 -5.05 13.48
CA MET A 171 -4.98 -5.97 12.80
C MET A 171 -5.23 -7.18 13.70
N HIS A 172 -6.46 -7.68 13.67
CA HIS A 172 -6.79 -8.93 14.35
C HIS A 172 -6.09 -10.10 13.63
N GLU A 173 -5.62 -11.07 14.38
CA GLU A 173 -4.86 -12.21 13.84
C GLU A 173 -5.66 -13.07 12.85
N ASP A 174 -6.99 -13.03 12.90
CA ASP A 174 -7.83 -13.71 11.91
C ASP A 174 -7.80 -13.01 10.56
N ILE A 175 -7.51 -11.70 10.53
CA ILE A 175 -7.44 -10.90 9.29
C ILE A 175 -6.00 -10.83 8.79
N ASP A 176 -5.07 -10.58 9.70
CA ASP A 176 -3.63 -10.55 9.39
C ASP A 176 -2.86 -11.28 10.48
N PRO A 177 -2.44 -12.54 10.24
CA PRO A 177 -1.67 -13.31 11.23
C PRO A 177 -0.38 -12.61 11.67
N ASP A 178 0.14 -11.72 10.84
CA ASP A 178 1.34 -10.93 11.14
C ASP A 178 1.06 -9.75 12.08
N LYS A 179 -0.23 -9.47 12.36
CA LYS A 179 -0.69 -8.38 13.24
C LYS A 179 -0.08 -7.03 12.86
N SER A 180 -0.11 -6.73 11.57
CA SER A 180 0.36 -5.43 11.06
C SER A 180 -0.47 -4.29 11.63
N ARG A 181 0.10 -3.11 11.76
CA ARG A 181 -0.61 -1.87 12.14
C ARG A 181 -1.42 -1.38 10.95
N PHE A 182 -2.74 -1.25 11.17
CA PHE A 182 -3.71 -0.74 10.20
C PHE A 182 -3.86 0.78 10.38
N UNK A 183 -3.50 1.58 9.51
CA UNK A 183 -3.57 2.97 9.54
C UNK A 183 -4.44 3.42 8.41
N UNK A 184 -5.48 4.07 8.47
CA UNK A 184 -6.27 4.60 7.49
C UNK A 184 -6.40 6.01 7.71
N UNK A 185 -6.15 6.69 6.84
CA UNK A 185 -6.19 8.06 6.77
C UNK A 185 -7.24 8.42 5.79
N UNK A 186 -7.91 9.32 5.95
CA UNK A 186 -8.88 9.88 5.15
C UNK A 186 -8.41 11.20 4.79
N LEU A 187 -8.56 11.71 3.53
CA LEU A 187 -8.18 13.05 3.07
C LEU A 187 -9.14 14.08 3.66
N ALA A 188 -8.60 14.98 4.44
CA ALA A 188 -9.41 16.06 5.00
C ALA A 188 -9.85 16.97 3.84
N LYS A 189 -11.14 17.15 3.66
CA LYS A 189 -11.67 18.04 2.62
C LYS A 189 -11.07 19.43 2.82
N LYS A 190 -10.49 20.00 1.78
CA LYS A 190 -10.13 21.41 1.79
C LYS A 190 -11.41 22.21 2.02
N THR A 191 -11.50 22.91 3.15
CA THR A 191 -12.58 23.87 3.36
C THR A 191 -12.37 24.96 2.31
N ILE A 192 -13.23 24.96 1.29
CA ILE A 192 -13.24 26.05 0.34
C ILE A 192 -13.81 27.23 1.12
N ASN A 193 -12.95 28.13 1.56
CA ASN A 193 -13.38 29.40 2.16
C ASN A 193 -13.98 30.24 1.03
N PHE A 194 -15.31 30.22 0.96
CA PHE A 194 -16.08 31.06 0.03
C PHE A 194 -16.08 32.54 0.47
N PHE A 195 -15.02 33.01 1.14
CA PHE A 195 -14.91 34.40 1.53
C PHE A 195 -13.67 35.03 0.88
N GLN A 196 -13.78 35.35 -0.40
CA GLN A 196 -13.01 36.42 -1.04
C GLN A 196 -13.98 37.19 -1.93
N PHE A 197 -14.54 38.25 -1.33
CA PHE A 197 -15.14 39.35 -2.06
C PHE A 197 -14.22 40.55 -1.90
#